data_7a220ea7c32ff8622e688e4bafa26d5e
#
_entry.id   7a220ea7c32ff8622e688e4bafa26d5e
#
_cell.length_a   1.000
_cell.length_b   1.000
_cell.length_c   1.000
_cell.angle_alpha   90.00
_cell.angle_beta   90.00
_cell.angle_gamma   90.00
#
_symmetry.space_group_name_H-M   'P 1'
#
loop_
_entity.id
_entity.type
_entity.pdbx_description
1 polymer ?
#
loop_
_entity_poly.entity_id
_entity_poly.type
_entity_poly.pdbx_seq_one_letter_code
_entity_poly.pdbx_strand_id
1 'polypeptide(L)'
;MYNRVAVIGGPGSGKTTLSDKLSKLWNIPVTHIDGIHHLPNWQIRDKDERDAMILDIVKNKKWIIDGNYKATLQKRLEAADLVIWLDYPT
;
A
#
# COMPACT_ATOMS: atom_id res chain seq x y z
N MET A 1 -9.77 -8.50 -14.59
CA MET A 1 -9.85 -7.95 -13.24
C MET A 1 -8.45 -7.94 -12.61
N TYR A 2 -8.14 -6.89 -11.89
CA TYR A 2 -6.84 -6.77 -11.25
C TYR A 2 -6.84 -7.50 -9.91
N ASN A 3 -5.72 -8.13 -9.58
CA ASN A 3 -5.58 -8.88 -8.33
C ASN A 3 -4.60 -8.22 -7.37
N ARG A 4 -3.55 -7.62 -7.91
CA ARG A 4 -2.49 -6.99 -7.10
C ARG A 4 -2.33 -5.54 -7.53
N VAL A 5 -2.71 -4.62 -6.66
CA VAL A 5 -2.77 -3.20 -6.99
C VAL A 5 -1.84 -2.41 -6.07
N ALA A 6 -0.90 -1.69 -6.66
CA ALA A 6 -0.04 -0.75 -5.93
C ALA A 6 -0.58 0.67 -6.14
N VAL A 7 -0.84 1.37 -5.04
CA VAL A 7 -1.31 2.75 -5.08
C VAL A 7 -0.24 3.64 -4.47
N ILE A 8 0.27 4.56 -5.26
CA ILE A 8 1.33 5.47 -4.82
C ILE A 8 0.92 6.92 -5.11
N GLY A 9 1.53 7.85 -4.42
CA GLY A 9 1.22 9.26 -4.59
C GLY A 9 1.64 10.08 -3.38
N GLY A 10 1.65 11.38 -3.52
CA GLY A 10 2.09 12.28 -2.46
C GLY A 10 1.12 12.36 -1.28
N PRO A 11 1.56 12.99 -0.17
CA PRO A 11 0.66 13.23 0.95
C PRO A 11 -0.57 14.04 0.51
N GLY A 12 -1.73 13.67 1.05
CA GLY A 12 -2.96 14.37 0.72
C GLY A 12 -3.51 14.08 -0.68
N SER A 13 -2.96 13.07 -1.38
CA SER A 13 -3.40 12.73 -2.74
C SER A 13 -4.68 11.91 -2.78
N GLY A 14 -5.18 11.44 -1.64
CA GLY A 14 -6.38 10.60 -1.61
C GLY A 14 -6.11 9.11 -1.76
N LYS A 15 -4.86 8.68 -1.59
CA LYS A 15 -4.48 7.26 -1.70
C LYS A 15 -5.35 6.35 -0.83
N THR A 16 -5.51 6.72 0.43
CA THR A 16 -6.26 5.90 1.39
C THR A 16 -7.72 5.78 0.96
N THR A 17 -8.34 6.89 0.59
CA THR A 17 -9.74 6.89 0.17
C THR A 17 -9.93 6.05 -1.09
N LEU A 18 -9.06 6.20 -2.08
CA LEU A 18 -9.14 5.42 -3.30
C LEU A 18 -8.93 3.93 -3.03
N SER A 19 -7.92 3.60 -2.23
CA SER A 19 -7.60 2.20 -1.91
C SER A 19 -8.77 1.53 -1.22
N ASP A 20 -9.42 2.21 -0.28
CA ASP A 20 -10.59 1.67 0.42
C ASP A 20 -11.76 1.45 -0.55
N LYS A 21 -11.99 2.38 -1.45
CA LYS A 21 -13.06 2.24 -2.44
C LYS A 21 -12.81 1.06 -3.37
N LEU A 22 -11.57 0.90 -3.85
CA LEU A 22 -11.23 -0.22 -4.72
C LEU A 22 -11.33 -1.56 -3.98
N SER A 23 -10.93 -1.58 -2.72
CA SER A 23 -11.05 -2.78 -1.89
C SER A 23 -12.49 -3.25 -1.81
N LYS A 24 -13.41 -2.33 -1.58
CA LYS A 24 -14.84 -2.66 -1.52
C LYS A 24 -15.40 -3.05 -2.88
N LEU A 25 -15.03 -2.31 -3.92
CA LEU A 25 -15.54 -2.53 -5.28
C LEU A 25 -15.09 -3.89 -5.83
N TRP A 26 -13.82 -4.23 -5.61
CA TRP A 26 -13.23 -5.45 -6.18
C TRP A 26 -13.13 -6.61 -5.20
N ASN A 27 -13.55 -6.39 -3.95
CA ASN A 27 -13.47 -7.38 -2.88
C ASN A 27 -12.05 -7.92 -2.70
N ILE A 28 -11.09 -7.01 -2.61
CA ILE A 28 -9.67 -7.32 -2.43
C ILE A 28 -9.19 -6.73 -1.11
N PRO A 29 -8.43 -7.47 -0.29
CA PRO A 29 -7.89 -6.92 0.95
C PRO A 29 -6.98 -5.71 0.69
N VAL A 30 -7.08 -4.69 1.54
CA VAL A 30 -6.29 -3.48 1.43
C VAL A 30 -5.34 -3.34 2.61
N THR A 31 -4.13 -2.87 2.35
CA THR A 31 -3.13 -2.57 3.36
C THR A 31 -2.65 -1.14 3.15
N HIS A 32 -2.76 -0.33 4.20
CA HIS A 32 -2.22 1.02 4.24
C HIS A 32 -0.90 0.96 4.99
N ILE A 33 0.22 1.22 4.31
CA ILE A 33 1.54 1.08 4.93
C ILE A 33 1.67 2.04 6.12
N ASP A 34 1.13 3.24 6.02
CA ASP A 34 1.13 4.17 7.15
C ASP A 34 0.47 3.57 8.38
N GLY A 35 -0.62 2.83 8.20
CA GLY A 35 -1.31 2.17 9.30
C GLY A 35 -0.48 1.06 9.96
N ILE A 36 0.41 0.42 9.20
CA ILE A 36 1.33 -0.57 9.76
C ILE A 36 2.51 0.11 10.45
N HIS A 37 3.03 1.19 9.85
CA HIS A 37 4.20 1.89 10.36
C HIS A 37 3.92 2.58 11.69
N HIS A 38 2.76 3.20 11.84
CA HIS A 38 2.39 3.93 13.05
C HIS A 38 1.62 3.02 14.01
N LEU A 39 2.17 2.84 15.19
CA LEU A 39 1.56 2.05 16.26
C LEU A 39 0.83 2.94 17.26
N PRO A 40 -0.08 2.38 18.09
CA PRO A 40 -0.72 3.17 19.16
C PRO A 40 0.30 3.78 20.12
N ASN A 41 -0.13 4.80 20.83
CA ASN A 41 0.69 5.46 21.88
C ASN A 41 1.94 6.14 21.33
N TRP A 42 1.83 6.72 20.13
CA TRP A 42 2.92 7.51 19.50
C TRP A 42 4.16 6.68 19.19
N GLN A 43 4.02 5.36 19.12
CA GLN A 43 5.10 4.47 18.77
C GLN A 43 5.16 4.27 17.25
N ILE A 44 6.35 3.95 16.78
CA ILE A 44 6.59 3.66 15.36
C ILE A 44 7.16 2.25 15.28
N ARG A 45 6.60 1.43 14.38
CA ARG A 45 7.09 0.08 14.15
C ARG A 45 8.50 0.12 13.56
N ASP A 46 9.34 -0.83 13.96
CA ASP A 46 10.66 -0.98 13.39
C ASP A 46 10.59 -1.15 11.87
N LYS A 47 11.50 -0.51 11.15
CA LYS A 47 11.50 -0.51 9.68
C LYS A 47 11.64 -1.91 9.10
N ASP A 48 12.53 -2.72 9.67
CA ASP A 48 12.74 -4.09 9.17
C ASP A 48 11.50 -4.94 9.38
N GLU A 49 10.85 -4.80 10.51
CA GLU A 49 9.61 -5.50 10.80
C GLU A 49 8.50 -5.07 9.84
N ARG A 50 8.35 -3.76 9.64
CA ARG A 50 7.37 -3.20 8.69
C ARG A 50 7.60 -3.76 7.28
N ASP A 51 8.85 -3.70 6.81
CA ASP A 51 9.19 -4.15 5.46
C ASP A 51 8.94 -5.64 5.29
N ALA A 52 9.27 -6.44 6.30
CA ALA A 52 9.01 -7.88 6.27
C ALA A 52 7.50 -8.16 6.17
N MET A 53 6.69 -7.43 6.91
CA MET A 53 5.23 -7.57 6.85
C MET A 53 4.69 -7.25 5.45
N ILE A 54 5.18 -6.18 4.84
CA ILE A 54 4.75 -5.78 3.49
C ILE A 54 5.17 -6.84 2.48
N LEU A 55 6.39 -7.34 2.55
CA LEU A 55 6.88 -8.35 1.62
C LEU A 55 6.08 -9.66 1.74
N ASP A 56 5.62 -10.01 2.94
CA ASP A 56 4.74 -11.16 3.12
C ASP A 56 3.40 -10.94 2.41
N ILE A 57 2.83 -9.74 2.52
CA ILE A 57 1.57 -9.41 1.87
C ILE A 57 1.72 -9.47 0.34
N VAL A 58 2.85 -9.02 -0.19
CA VAL A 58 3.13 -9.02 -1.62
C VAL A 58 3.09 -10.44 -2.22
N LYS A 59 3.36 -11.47 -1.42
CA LYS A 59 3.30 -12.86 -1.86
C LYS A 59 1.87 -13.37 -2.03
N ASN A 60 0.88 -12.70 -1.47
CA ASN A 60 -0.51 -13.12 -1.58
C ASN A 60 -1.01 -12.93 -3.00
N LYS A 61 -2.06 -13.69 -3.35
CA LYS A 61 -2.64 -13.65 -4.70
C LYS A 61 -3.38 -12.35 -4.97
N LYS A 62 -3.95 -11.74 -3.93
CA LYS A 62 -4.75 -10.53 -4.07
C LYS A 62 -4.39 -9.54 -2.98
N TRP A 63 -4.11 -8.31 -3.37
CA TRP A 63 -3.87 -7.24 -2.42
C TRP A 63 -3.98 -5.87 -3.08
N ILE A 64 -4.33 -4.87 -2.26
CA ILE A 64 -4.17 -3.47 -2.61
C ILE A 64 -3.26 -2.90 -1.51
N ILE A 65 -2.13 -2.32 -1.91
CA ILE A 65 -1.19 -1.72 -0.97
C ILE A 65 -0.98 -0.27 -1.36
N ASP A 66 -1.25 0.65 -0.43
CA ASP A 66 -0.95 2.04 -0.66
C ASP A 66 0.21 2.51 0.22
N GLY A 67 1.02 3.40 -0.31
CA GLY A 67 2.16 3.96 0.37
C GLY A 67 3.37 4.11 -0.54
N ASN A 68 4.29 5.01 -0.14
CA ASN A 68 5.45 5.35 -0.95
C ASN A 68 6.77 4.82 -0.39
N TYR A 69 6.74 4.00 0.64
CA TYR A 69 7.96 3.53 1.32
C TYR A 69 8.88 2.82 0.35
N LYS A 70 10.08 3.41 0.13
CA LYS A 70 10.99 3.00 -0.94
C LYS A 70 11.57 1.60 -0.73
N ALA A 71 11.73 1.17 0.52
CA ALA A 71 12.38 -0.10 0.81
C ALA A 71 11.66 -1.30 0.18
N THR A 72 10.34 -1.23 0.03
CA THR A 72 9.55 -2.31 -0.57
C THR A 72 8.95 -1.93 -1.91
N LEU A 73 9.17 -0.70 -2.38
CA LEU A 73 8.48 -0.18 -3.55
C LEU A 73 8.76 -1.02 -4.80
N GLN A 74 10.01 -1.34 -5.06
CA GLN A 74 10.36 -2.12 -6.25
C GLN A 74 9.66 -3.48 -6.26
N LYS A 75 9.65 -4.16 -5.13
CA LYS A 75 8.99 -5.47 -5.03
C LYS A 75 7.49 -5.36 -5.24
N ARG A 76 6.86 -4.32 -4.71
CA ARG A 76 5.44 -4.08 -4.91
C ARG A 76 5.12 -3.81 -6.38
N LEU A 77 5.92 -2.97 -7.03
CA LEU A 77 5.70 -2.64 -8.43
C LEU A 77 5.92 -3.85 -9.34
N GLU A 78 6.93 -4.67 -9.06
CA GLU A 78 7.18 -5.88 -9.84
C GLU A 78 6.04 -6.89 -9.73
N ALA A 79 5.45 -7.00 -8.56
CA ALA A 79 4.38 -7.98 -8.31
C ALA A 79 2.99 -7.48 -8.71
N ALA A 80 2.80 -6.17 -8.84
CA ALA A 80 1.49 -5.58 -9.13
C ALA A 80 1.09 -5.82 -10.58
N ASP A 81 -0.19 -6.08 -10.79
CA ASP A 81 -0.76 -6.11 -12.15
C ASP A 81 -1.45 -4.78 -12.50
N LEU A 82 -1.54 -3.86 -11.54
CA LEU A 82 -1.99 -2.50 -11.77
C LEU A 82 -1.26 -1.56 -10.81
N VAL A 83 -0.72 -0.46 -11.35
CA VAL A 83 -0.11 0.59 -10.54
C VAL A 83 -0.91 1.87 -10.76
N ILE A 84 -1.40 2.44 -9.65
CA ILE A 84 -2.13 3.70 -9.69
C ILE A 84 -1.27 4.78 -9.05
N TRP A 85 -0.97 5.81 -9.81
CA TRP A 85 -0.16 6.93 -9.34
C TRP A 85 -1.05 8.15 -9.20
N LEU A 86 -1.24 8.60 -7.96
CA LEU A 86 -2.01 9.81 -7.68
C LEU A 86 -1.04 10.99 -7.56
N ASP A 87 -1.05 11.85 -8.55
CA ASP A 87 -0.15 12.99 -8.61
C ASP A 87 -0.98 14.28 -8.59
N TYR A 88 -1.13 14.86 -7.41
CA TYR A 88 -1.82 16.13 -7.28
C TYR A 88 -0.81 17.26 -7.19
N PRO A 89 -0.96 18.29 -8.02
CA PRO A 89 -0.15 19.50 -7.84
C PRO A 89 -0.46 20.11 -6.47
N THR A 90 0.55 20.44 -5.76
CA THR A 90 0.42 21.09 -4.47
C THR A 90 0.32 22.60 -4.63
#